data_a2450196f55eae3a733f0c9da4f4c779
#
_entry.id   a2450196f55eae3a733f0c9da4f4c779
#
_cell.length_a   1.000
_cell.length_b   1.000
_cell.length_c   1.000
_cell.angle_alpha   90.00
_cell.angle_beta   90.00
_cell.angle_gamma   90.00
#
_symmetry.space_group_name_H-M   'P 1'
#
loop_
_entity.id
_entity.type
_entity.pdbx_description
1 polymer ?
#
loop_
_entity_poly.entity_id
_entity_poly.type
_entity_poly.pdbx_seq_one_letter_code
_entity_poly.pdbx_strand_id
1 'polypeptide(L)'
;MKTIKNAYNYSIENKKINKIHIAKLNKIRYNKLSKRKGGLYMSSTLAVAKYLNELNLHKHGCNMDEMKMHKMMYLSQRESLMITDNPLFNDSFEAWKFGPVLRNVRNEYKYGRMFKSVNETLTDEEKKLVSSVFERYDSFDAWDLSSLSHEEFSWKQAREGLAPNENGTKKLSLHAMRVDAKREMLRRKGVVLA
;
A
#
# COMPACT_ATOMS: atom_id res chain seq x y z
N MET A 1 25.31 -38.88 -0.74
CA MET A 1 24.82 -37.62 -1.33
C MET A 1 23.27 -37.44 -1.40
N LYS A 2 22.46 -38.50 -1.46
CA LYS A 2 20.98 -38.42 -1.47
C LYS A 2 20.34 -37.92 -0.15
N THR A 3 20.94 -38.23 1.01
CA THR A 3 20.38 -37.93 2.35
C THR A 3 20.42 -36.43 2.70
N ILE A 4 21.46 -35.71 2.26
CA ILE A 4 21.64 -34.27 2.55
C ILE A 4 20.67 -33.42 1.70
N LYS A 5 20.40 -33.80 0.45
CA LYS A 5 19.41 -33.14 -0.40
C LYS A 5 17.98 -33.27 0.16
N ASN A 6 17.63 -34.42 0.75
CA ASN A 6 16.32 -34.62 1.35
C ASN A 6 16.12 -33.79 2.63
N ALA A 7 17.14 -33.65 3.49
CA ALA A 7 17.07 -32.82 4.69
C ALA A 7 16.95 -31.31 4.34
N TYR A 8 17.64 -30.87 3.29
CA TYR A 8 17.60 -29.47 2.83
C TYR A 8 16.22 -29.12 2.23
N ASN A 9 15.66 -30.02 1.40
CA ASN A 9 14.32 -29.84 0.83
C ASN A 9 13.22 -29.87 1.91
N TYR A 10 13.33 -30.75 2.91
CA TYR A 10 12.40 -30.82 4.05
C TYR A 10 12.43 -29.53 4.90
N SER A 11 13.62 -28.94 5.09
CA SER A 11 13.77 -27.66 5.78
C SER A 11 13.15 -26.47 5.02
N ILE A 12 13.26 -26.45 3.69
CA ILE A 12 12.67 -25.40 2.84
C ILE A 12 11.15 -25.54 2.79
N GLU A 13 10.61 -26.74 2.67
CA GLU A 13 9.17 -26.98 2.68
C GLU A 13 8.54 -26.61 4.03
N ASN A 14 9.15 -26.97 5.15
CA ASN A 14 8.68 -26.57 6.47
C ASN A 14 8.73 -25.06 6.70
N LYS A 15 9.72 -24.34 6.18
CA LYS A 15 9.77 -22.87 6.20
C LYS A 15 8.68 -22.24 5.33
N LYS A 16 8.35 -22.86 4.19
CA LYS A 16 7.24 -22.41 3.31
C LYS A 16 5.87 -22.65 3.97
N ILE A 17 5.66 -23.84 4.55
CA ILE A 17 4.42 -24.20 5.25
C ILE A 17 4.21 -23.28 6.46
N ASN A 18 5.25 -23.01 7.27
CA ASN A 18 5.16 -22.08 8.39
C ASN A 18 4.82 -20.64 7.94
N LYS A 19 5.44 -20.14 6.86
CA LYS A 19 5.10 -18.80 6.31
C LYS A 19 3.63 -18.72 5.84
N ILE A 20 3.13 -19.76 5.17
CA ILE A 20 1.74 -19.83 4.71
C ILE A 20 0.78 -19.94 5.91
N HIS A 21 1.14 -20.71 6.92
CA HIS A 21 0.34 -20.87 8.14
C HIS A 21 0.27 -19.57 8.94
N ILE A 22 1.38 -18.88 9.11
CA ILE A 22 1.45 -17.55 9.77
C ILE A 22 0.63 -16.52 8.99
N ALA A 23 0.72 -16.50 7.65
CA ALA A 23 -0.09 -15.60 6.82
C ALA A 23 -1.59 -15.90 6.94
N LYS A 24 -2.00 -17.18 6.98
CA LYS A 24 -3.38 -17.59 7.24
C LYS A 24 -3.86 -17.21 8.64
N LEU A 25 -3.06 -17.44 9.67
CA LEU A 25 -3.38 -17.07 11.05
C LEU A 25 -3.49 -15.54 11.21
N ASN A 26 -2.63 -14.76 10.59
CA ASN A 26 -2.70 -13.31 10.57
C ASN A 26 -3.95 -12.82 9.83
N LYS A 27 -4.32 -13.43 8.70
CA LYS A 27 -5.57 -13.15 7.97
C LYS A 27 -6.80 -13.47 8.82
N ILE A 28 -6.81 -14.62 9.52
CA ILE A 28 -7.91 -15.03 10.41
C ILE A 28 -8.01 -14.08 11.61
N ARG A 29 -6.88 -13.68 12.18
CA ARG A 29 -6.80 -12.76 13.34
C ARG A 29 -7.26 -11.36 12.96
N TYR A 30 -6.83 -10.83 11.81
CA TYR A 30 -7.28 -9.56 11.25
C TYR A 30 -8.80 -9.57 10.99
N ASN A 31 -9.33 -10.61 10.33
CA ASN A 31 -10.76 -10.76 10.07
C ASN A 31 -11.59 -10.91 11.36
N LYS A 32 -11.03 -11.53 12.40
CA LYS A 32 -11.70 -11.69 13.70
C LYS A 32 -11.75 -10.38 14.50
N LEU A 33 -10.72 -9.55 14.39
CA LEU A 33 -10.64 -8.21 15.02
C LEU A 33 -11.54 -7.20 14.29
N SER A 34 -11.57 -7.22 12.96
CA SER A 34 -12.43 -6.35 12.15
C SER A 34 -13.93 -6.65 12.32
N LYS A 35 -14.30 -7.94 12.58
CA LYS A 35 -15.69 -8.36 12.83
C LYS A 35 -16.21 -8.04 14.23
N ARG A 36 -15.34 -7.76 15.22
CA ARG A 36 -15.78 -7.52 16.62
C ARG A 36 -16.55 -6.22 16.84
N LYS A 37 -16.60 -5.31 15.86
CA LYS A 37 -17.33 -4.02 15.94
C LYS A 37 -18.45 -3.89 14.88
N GLY A 38 -19.03 -4.96 14.39
CA GLY A 38 -20.26 -4.90 13.58
C GLY A 38 -20.15 -4.30 12.19
N GLY A 39 -18.93 -4.10 11.65
CA GLY A 39 -18.66 -3.60 10.32
C GLY A 39 -17.20 -3.81 9.95
N LEU A 40 -16.88 -3.79 8.66
CA LEU A 40 -15.51 -3.76 8.18
C LEU A 40 -14.92 -2.40 8.60
N TYR A 41 -14.21 -2.36 9.74
CA TYR A 41 -13.56 -1.12 10.18
C TYR A 41 -12.37 -0.89 9.25
N MET A 42 -12.46 0.16 8.46
CA MET A 42 -11.36 0.66 7.64
C MET A 42 -10.91 1.98 8.25
N SER A 43 -9.61 2.18 8.30
CA SER A 43 -9.06 3.44 8.78
C SER A 43 -9.48 4.62 7.89
N SER A 44 -9.59 5.79 8.49
CA SER A 44 -9.77 7.00 7.70
C SER A 44 -8.52 7.24 6.85
N THR A 45 -8.73 7.63 5.61
CA THR A 45 -7.65 7.95 4.67
C THR A 45 -6.68 8.99 5.24
N LEU A 46 -7.23 10.00 5.93
CA LEU A 46 -6.41 11.06 6.54
C LEU A 46 -5.62 10.55 7.76
N ALA A 47 -6.12 9.54 8.49
CA ALA A 47 -5.36 8.92 9.57
C ALA A 47 -4.13 8.17 9.06
N VAL A 48 -4.25 7.48 7.92
CA VAL A 48 -3.09 6.82 7.26
C VAL A 48 -2.08 7.87 6.78
N ALA A 49 -2.54 8.94 6.13
CA ALA A 49 -1.67 10.02 5.66
C ALA A 49 -0.97 10.74 6.83
N LYS A 50 -1.69 11.01 7.91
CA LYS A 50 -1.12 11.58 9.14
C LYS A 50 0.01 10.69 9.67
N TYR A 51 -0.22 9.39 9.80
CA TYR A 51 0.77 8.47 10.33
C TYR A 51 2.02 8.38 9.43
N LEU A 52 1.86 8.36 8.10
CA LEU A 52 2.98 8.46 7.16
C LEU A 52 3.78 9.75 7.34
N ASN A 53 3.08 10.88 7.53
CA ASN A 53 3.74 12.16 7.78
C ASN A 53 4.49 12.19 9.12
N GLU A 54 3.94 11.57 10.16
CA GLU A 54 4.58 11.42 11.47
C GLU A 54 5.87 10.59 11.38
N LEU A 55 5.85 9.48 10.61
CA LEU A 55 7.04 8.67 10.35
C LEU A 55 8.12 9.48 9.64
N ASN A 56 7.72 10.24 8.59
CA ASN A 56 8.65 11.09 7.85
C ASN A 56 9.23 12.22 8.71
N LEU A 57 8.39 12.87 9.50
CA LEU A 57 8.79 13.93 10.41
C LEU A 57 9.78 13.42 11.46
N HIS A 58 9.51 12.25 12.02
CA HIS A 58 10.40 11.61 13.00
C HIS A 58 11.77 11.25 12.40
N LYS A 59 11.79 10.76 11.16
CA LYS A 59 13.03 10.29 10.50
C LYS A 59 13.84 11.42 9.87
N HIS A 60 13.18 12.39 9.23
CA HIS A 60 13.80 13.40 8.39
C HIS A 60 13.67 14.83 8.95
N GLY A 61 12.93 15.05 10.04
CA GLY A 61 12.73 16.37 10.65
C GLY A 61 11.83 17.32 9.86
N CYS A 62 11.16 16.86 8.78
CA CYS A 62 10.29 17.67 7.94
C CYS A 62 9.02 16.91 7.53
N ASN A 63 7.98 17.64 7.10
CA ASN A 63 6.79 17.02 6.54
C ASN A 63 7.12 16.31 5.21
N MET A 64 6.40 15.23 4.93
CA MET A 64 6.53 14.51 3.66
C MET A 64 6.07 15.38 2.49
N ASP A 65 6.79 15.32 1.37
CA ASP A 65 6.38 15.96 0.12
C ASP A 65 5.01 15.43 -0.36
N GLU A 66 4.18 16.33 -0.94
CA GLU A 66 2.82 15.98 -1.39
C GLU A 66 2.82 14.84 -2.42
N MET A 67 3.71 14.90 -3.42
CA MET A 67 3.76 13.87 -4.45
C MET A 67 4.22 12.52 -3.87
N LYS A 68 5.23 12.54 -3.00
CA LYS A 68 5.67 11.34 -2.26
C LYS A 68 4.55 10.77 -1.39
N MET A 69 3.83 11.62 -0.67
CA MET A 69 2.68 11.22 0.17
C MET A 69 1.66 10.42 -0.63
N HIS A 70 1.23 10.92 -1.78
CA HIS A 70 0.24 10.22 -2.61
C HIS A 70 0.71 8.84 -3.06
N LYS A 71 2.00 8.69 -3.39
CA LYS A 71 2.57 7.41 -3.80
C LYS A 71 2.72 6.44 -2.62
N MET A 72 3.13 6.94 -1.46
CA MET A 72 3.19 6.14 -0.24
C MET A 72 1.79 5.65 0.20
N MET A 73 0.77 6.49 0.05
CA MET A 73 -0.63 6.11 0.28
C MET A 73 -1.08 5.00 -0.69
N TYR A 74 -0.75 5.13 -1.98
CA TYR A 74 -1.04 4.11 -2.99
C TYR A 74 -0.37 2.77 -2.65
N LEU A 75 0.91 2.80 -2.31
CA LEU A 75 1.68 1.61 -1.95
C LEU A 75 1.15 0.97 -0.67
N SER A 76 0.69 1.76 0.32
CA SER A 76 0.07 1.24 1.54
C SER A 76 -1.27 0.55 1.26
N GLN A 77 -2.10 1.12 0.39
CA GLN A 77 -3.34 0.49 -0.06
C GLN A 77 -3.06 -0.82 -0.81
N ARG A 78 -2.08 -0.84 -1.74
CA ARG A 78 -1.64 -2.03 -2.47
C ARG A 78 -1.13 -3.12 -1.52
N GLU A 79 -0.33 -2.74 -0.51
CA GLU A 79 0.19 -3.66 0.50
C GLU A 79 -0.94 -4.31 1.31
N SER A 80 -1.94 -3.54 1.73
CA SER A 80 -3.12 -4.05 2.43
C SER A 80 -3.87 -5.07 1.58
N LEU A 81 -4.15 -4.75 0.32
CA LEU A 81 -4.77 -5.67 -0.63
C LEU A 81 -3.95 -6.94 -0.83
N MET A 82 -2.62 -6.82 -0.88
CA MET A 82 -1.73 -7.98 -1.04
C MET A 82 -1.75 -8.92 0.16
N ILE A 83 -1.80 -8.38 1.38
CA ILE A 83 -1.68 -9.16 2.62
C ILE A 83 -3.05 -9.69 3.08
N THR A 84 -4.09 -8.86 2.99
CA THR A 84 -5.39 -9.11 3.62
C THR A 84 -6.54 -9.26 2.62
N ASP A 85 -6.34 -8.89 1.34
CA ASP A 85 -7.37 -8.73 0.30
C ASP A 85 -8.41 -7.64 0.63
N ASN A 86 -8.20 -6.88 1.72
CA ASN A 86 -9.06 -5.77 2.11
C ASN A 86 -8.38 -4.43 1.88
N PRO A 87 -9.13 -3.39 1.48
CA PRO A 87 -8.60 -2.04 1.41
C PRO A 87 -8.24 -1.52 2.80
N LEU A 88 -7.19 -0.71 2.88
CA LEU A 88 -6.76 -0.05 4.11
C LEU A 88 -7.71 1.11 4.46
N PHE A 89 -8.21 1.79 3.42
CA PHE A 89 -9.16 2.89 3.52
C PHE A 89 -10.10 2.93 2.30
N ASN A 90 -11.20 3.71 2.38
CA ASN A 90 -12.29 3.70 1.39
C ASN A 90 -12.11 4.66 0.22
N ASP A 91 -11.33 5.74 0.37
CA ASP A 91 -11.23 6.73 -0.68
C ASP A 91 -10.55 6.19 -1.93
N SER A 92 -11.05 6.61 -3.08
CA SER A 92 -10.54 6.20 -4.38
C SER A 92 -9.48 7.16 -4.89
N PHE A 93 -8.39 6.64 -5.42
CA PHE A 93 -7.40 7.42 -6.14
C PHE A 93 -7.93 7.89 -7.49
N GLU A 94 -7.51 9.07 -7.92
CA GLU A 94 -7.68 9.57 -9.28
C GLU A 94 -6.38 9.40 -10.08
N ALA A 95 -6.52 9.11 -11.38
CA ALA A 95 -5.40 8.81 -12.29
C ALA A 95 -4.77 10.10 -12.86
N TRP A 96 -4.12 10.91 -12.01
CA TRP A 96 -3.45 12.12 -12.46
C TRP A 96 -2.19 11.82 -13.27
N LYS A 97 -1.70 12.80 -14.04
CA LYS A 97 -0.53 12.63 -14.94
C LYS A 97 0.74 12.17 -14.22
N PHE A 98 0.93 12.57 -12.97
CA PHE A 98 2.09 12.19 -12.15
C PHE A 98 1.80 11.05 -11.17
N GLY A 99 0.80 10.21 -11.50
CA GLY A 99 0.42 9.04 -10.72
C GLY A 99 -0.86 9.22 -9.90
N PRO A 100 -1.22 8.22 -9.09
CA PRO A 100 -2.43 8.22 -8.27
C PRO A 100 -2.46 9.36 -7.26
N VAL A 101 -3.62 10.03 -7.10
CA VAL A 101 -3.85 11.15 -6.18
C VAL A 101 -5.14 10.95 -5.39
N LEU A 102 -5.11 11.25 -4.09
CA LEU A 102 -6.27 11.31 -3.19
C LEU A 102 -6.66 12.77 -2.96
N ARG A 103 -7.87 13.18 -3.33
CA ARG A 103 -8.31 14.58 -3.23
C ARG A 103 -8.32 15.12 -1.82
N ASN A 104 -8.77 14.35 -0.85
CA ASN A 104 -8.80 14.75 0.54
C ASN A 104 -7.38 14.98 1.12
N VAL A 105 -6.43 14.12 0.78
CA VAL A 105 -5.00 14.29 1.15
C VAL A 105 -4.43 15.55 0.47
N ARG A 106 -4.68 15.75 -0.85
CA ARG A 106 -4.29 16.97 -1.56
C ARG A 106 -4.83 18.23 -0.89
N ASN A 107 -6.07 18.22 -0.40
CA ASN A 107 -6.65 19.36 0.29
C ASN A 107 -5.92 19.69 1.60
N GLU A 108 -5.36 18.71 2.31
CA GLU A 108 -4.54 18.96 3.50
C GLU A 108 -3.29 19.77 3.16
N TYR A 109 -2.60 19.44 2.05
CA TYR A 109 -1.45 20.20 1.56
C TYR A 109 -1.86 21.57 1.02
N LYS A 110 -2.86 21.62 0.14
CA LYS A 110 -3.34 22.86 -0.49
C LYS A 110 -3.72 23.95 0.53
N TYR A 111 -4.32 23.54 1.65
CA TYR A 111 -4.76 24.48 2.69
C TYR A 111 -3.79 24.56 3.89
N GLY A 112 -2.63 23.93 3.81
CA GLY A 112 -1.61 23.97 4.86
C GLY A 112 -2.03 23.36 6.21
N ARG A 113 -3.09 22.51 6.21
CA ARG A 113 -3.61 21.91 7.45
C ARG A 113 -2.71 20.80 7.98
N MET A 114 -2.04 20.07 7.07
CA MET A 114 -1.07 19.03 7.40
C MET A 114 -1.56 18.04 8.45
N PHE A 115 -2.81 17.59 8.29
CA PHE A 115 -3.47 16.58 9.13
C PHE A 115 -3.65 16.97 10.60
N LYS A 116 -3.54 18.25 10.99
CA LYS A 116 -3.61 18.71 12.40
C LYS A 116 -4.96 18.43 13.05
N SER A 117 -6.05 18.43 12.29
CA SER A 117 -7.41 18.17 12.78
C SER A 117 -7.79 16.70 12.82
N VAL A 118 -6.90 15.78 12.39
CA VAL A 118 -7.18 14.36 12.36
C VAL A 118 -6.93 13.74 13.72
N ASN A 119 -8.01 13.27 14.38
CA ASN A 119 -7.95 12.67 15.72
C ASN A 119 -7.96 11.12 15.68
N GLU A 120 -8.31 10.53 14.54
CA GLU A 120 -8.32 9.07 14.37
C GLU A 120 -6.90 8.52 14.39
N THR A 121 -6.75 7.34 15.00
CA THR A 121 -5.49 6.60 15.07
C THR A 121 -5.64 5.24 14.40
N LEU A 122 -4.55 4.76 13.81
CA LEU A 122 -4.49 3.42 13.24
C LEU A 122 -4.42 2.36 14.34
N THR A 123 -4.90 1.16 14.04
CA THR A 123 -4.61 -0.04 14.84
C THR A 123 -3.13 -0.41 14.77
N ASP A 124 -2.65 -1.23 15.69
CA ASP A 124 -1.24 -1.66 15.68
C ASP A 124 -0.87 -2.46 14.43
N GLU A 125 -1.81 -3.25 13.89
CA GLU A 125 -1.63 -3.99 12.65
C GLU A 125 -1.49 -3.05 11.43
N GLU A 126 -2.34 -2.01 11.36
CA GLU A 126 -2.28 -1.01 10.30
C GLU A 126 -1.00 -0.16 10.41
N LYS A 127 -0.60 0.22 11.61
CA LYS A 127 0.69 0.90 11.85
C LYS A 127 1.86 0.06 11.38
N LYS A 128 1.90 -1.24 11.71
CA LYS A 128 2.94 -2.17 11.25
C LYS A 128 2.98 -2.28 9.73
N LEU A 129 1.81 -2.37 9.08
CA LEU A 129 1.73 -2.41 7.63
C LEU A 129 2.27 -1.11 7.01
N VAL A 130 1.78 0.04 7.46
CA VAL A 130 2.18 1.35 6.92
C VAL A 130 3.66 1.63 7.18
N SER A 131 4.17 1.30 8.38
CA SER A 131 5.61 1.41 8.69
C SER A 131 6.46 0.54 7.78
N SER A 132 6.04 -0.71 7.49
CA SER A 132 6.78 -1.60 6.59
C SER A 132 6.85 -1.06 5.15
N VAL A 133 5.80 -0.38 4.70
CA VAL A 133 5.79 0.32 3.40
C VAL A 133 6.71 1.53 3.45
N PHE A 134 6.62 2.34 4.51
CA PHE A 134 7.51 3.48 4.69
C PHE A 134 8.98 3.06 4.66
N GLU A 135 9.39 2.08 5.46
CA GLU A 135 10.77 1.59 5.49
C GLU A 135 11.27 1.09 4.13
N ARG A 136 10.39 0.44 3.35
CA ARG A 136 10.76 -0.11 2.04
C ARG A 136 10.98 0.94 0.98
N TYR A 137 10.21 2.03 1.01
CA TYR A 137 10.18 3.02 -0.06
C TYR A 137 10.69 4.41 0.35
N ASP A 138 11.11 4.58 1.60
CA ASP A 138 11.54 5.88 2.12
C ASP A 138 12.76 6.47 1.39
N SER A 139 13.70 5.62 0.96
CA SER A 139 14.87 6.04 0.20
C SER A 139 14.58 6.50 -1.23
N PHE A 140 13.39 6.21 -1.75
CA PHE A 140 12.95 6.65 -3.07
C PHE A 140 12.48 8.10 -3.01
N ASP A 141 12.87 8.91 -3.98
CA ASP A 141 12.32 10.24 -4.11
C ASP A 141 10.89 10.22 -4.71
N ALA A 142 10.27 11.40 -4.82
CA ALA A 142 8.90 11.52 -5.31
C ALA A 142 8.78 11.13 -6.80
N TRP A 143 9.82 11.35 -7.61
CA TRP A 143 9.84 11.02 -9.02
C TRP A 143 10.07 9.53 -9.27
N ASP A 144 10.92 8.88 -8.47
CA ASP A 144 11.11 7.43 -8.48
C ASP A 144 9.79 6.72 -8.19
N LEU A 145 9.07 7.16 -7.15
CA LEU A 145 7.77 6.61 -6.79
C LEU A 145 6.68 6.93 -7.82
N SER A 146 6.76 8.09 -8.48
CA SER A 146 5.89 8.41 -9.60
C SER A 146 6.12 7.42 -10.76
N SER A 147 7.36 7.21 -11.15
CA SER A 147 7.75 6.25 -12.20
C SER A 147 7.27 4.84 -11.86
N LEU A 148 7.47 4.38 -10.62
CA LEU A 148 6.97 3.11 -10.14
C LEU A 148 5.45 3.00 -10.27
N SER A 149 4.72 4.05 -9.88
CA SER A 149 3.25 4.06 -9.96
C SER A 149 2.72 4.08 -11.39
N HIS A 150 3.48 4.58 -12.36
CA HIS A 150 3.13 4.56 -13.78
C HIS A 150 3.19 3.15 -14.40
N GLU A 151 3.94 2.24 -13.80
CA GLU A 151 3.99 0.84 -14.24
C GLU A 151 2.80 0.02 -13.73
N GLU A 152 2.03 0.54 -12.79
CA GLU A 152 0.89 -0.16 -12.19
C GLU A 152 -0.30 -0.26 -13.16
N PHE A 153 -0.88 -1.45 -13.24
CA PHE A 153 -2.01 -1.73 -14.14
C PHE A 153 -3.22 -0.84 -13.83
N SER A 154 -3.53 -0.62 -12.55
CA SER A 154 -4.68 0.19 -12.13
C SER A 154 -4.58 1.63 -12.62
N TRP A 155 -3.37 2.21 -12.61
CA TRP A 155 -3.15 3.57 -13.10
C TRP A 155 -3.20 3.61 -14.63
N LYS A 156 -2.52 2.68 -15.33
CA LYS A 156 -2.54 2.57 -16.80
C LYS A 156 -3.97 2.40 -17.31
N GLN A 157 -4.75 1.48 -16.72
CA GLN A 157 -6.16 1.26 -17.08
C GLN A 157 -7.03 2.49 -16.88
N ALA A 158 -6.87 3.21 -15.78
CA ALA A 158 -7.65 4.41 -15.52
C ALA A 158 -7.29 5.58 -16.46
N ARG A 159 -6.10 5.56 -17.05
CA ARG A 159 -5.63 6.55 -18.02
C ARG A 159 -5.83 6.16 -19.50
N GLU A 160 -6.43 5.01 -19.73
CA GLU A 160 -6.72 4.56 -21.08
C GLU A 160 -7.53 5.61 -21.87
N GLY A 161 -7.01 5.98 -23.04
CA GLY A 161 -7.58 7.03 -23.91
C GLY A 161 -7.13 8.46 -23.59
N LEU A 162 -6.31 8.69 -22.54
CA LEU A 162 -5.77 10.00 -22.22
C LEU A 162 -4.37 10.21 -22.82
N ALA A 163 -4.09 11.42 -23.27
CA ALA A 163 -2.73 11.80 -23.66
C ALA A 163 -1.77 11.77 -22.42
N PRO A 164 -0.45 11.53 -22.61
CA PRO A 164 0.50 11.44 -21.50
C PRO A 164 0.47 12.67 -20.57
N ASN A 165 0.33 13.86 -21.12
CA ASN A 165 0.33 15.12 -20.37
C ASN A 165 -1.07 15.59 -19.91
N GLU A 166 -2.11 14.85 -20.23
CA GLU A 166 -3.47 15.17 -19.84
C GLU A 166 -3.71 14.84 -18.37
N ASN A 167 -4.39 15.72 -17.63
CA ASN A 167 -4.81 15.42 -16.28
C ASN A 167 -6.03 14.50 -16.31
N GLY A 168 -5.86 13.28 -15.77
CA GLY A 168 -6.96 12.34 -15.62
C GLY A 168 -7.61 12.46 -14.25
N THR A 169 -8.94 12.45 -14.21
CA THR A 169 -9.73 12.43 -12.97
C THR A 169 -10.49 11.13 -12.78
N LYS A 170 -10.34 10.18 -13.71
CA LYS A 170 -10.94 8.85 -13.60
C LYS A 170 -10.37 8.11 -12.36
N LYS A 171 -11.28 7.50 -11.62
CA LYS A 171 -10.91 6.78 -10.40
C LYS A 171 -10.26 5.43 -10.73
N LEU A 172 -9.21 5.08 -10.00
CA LEU A 172 -8.63 3.74 -10.02
C LEU A 172 -9.66 2.76 -9.43
N SER A 173 -9.91 1.65 -10.13
CA SER A 173 -10.78 0.61 -9.59
C SER A 173 -10.03 -0.24 -8.54
N LEU A 174 -10.72 -0.58 -7.45
CA LEU A 174 -10.17 -1.46 -6.43
C LEU A 174 -9.83 -2.85 -6.99
N HIS A 175 -10.59 -3.31 -8.02
CA HIS A 175 -10.30 -4.55 -8.71
C HIS A 175 -8.95 -4.50 -9.43
N ALA A 176 -8.66 -3.43 -10.16
CA ALA A 176 -7.38 -3.24 -10.83
C ALA A 176 -6.22 -3.12 -9.82
N MET A 177 -6.43 -2.45 -8.69
CA MET A 177 -5.43 -2.40 -7.60
C MET A 177 -5.16 -3.78 -6.99
N ARG A 178 -6.14 -4.70 -6.94
CA ARG A 178 -5.91 -6.10 -6.56
C ARG A 178 -5.02 -6.84 -7.57
N VAL A 179 -5.13 -6.51 -8.85
CA VAL A 179 -4.19 -7.06 -9.87
C VAL A 179 -2.77 -6.60 -9.56
N ASP A 180 -2.57 -5.31 -9.27
CA ASP A 180 -1.25 -4.77 -8.88
C ASP A 180 -0.71 -5.43 -7.61
N ALA A 181 -1.56 -5.59 -6.60
CA ALA A 181 -1.21 -6.30 -5.36
C ALA A 181 -0.78 -7.75 -5.62
N LYS A 182 -1.46 -8.45 -6.52
CA LYS A 182 -1.12 -9.83 -6.89
C LYS A 182 0.17 -9.90 -7.69
N ARG A 183 0.41 -8.96 -8.62
CA ARG A 183 1.66 -8.84 -9.37
C ARG A 183 2.83 -8.60 -8.43
N GLU A 184 2.71 -7.67 -7.50
CA GLU A 184 3.73 -7.39 -6.49
C GLU A 184 4.02 -8.61 -5.62
N MET A 185 2.99 -9.35 -5.20
CA MET A 185 3.17 -10.60 -4.45
C MET A 185 3.98 -11.63 -5.24
N LEU A 186 3.71 -11.78 -6.53
CA LEU A 186 4.43 -12.71 -7.41
C LEU A 186 5.88 -12.25 -7.62
N ARG A 187 6.10 -10.96 -7.87
CA ARG A 187 7.43 -10.36 -7.99
C ARG A 187 8.29 -10.61 -6.75
N ARG A 188 7.72 -10.44 -5.54
CA ARG A 188 8.43 -10.74 -4.27
C ARG A 188 8.74 -12.22 -4.07
N LYS A 189 8.04 -13.10 -4.77
CA LYS A 189 8.33 -14.55 -4.80
C LYS A 189 9.32 -14.95 -5.88
N GLY A 190 9.87 -14.00 -6.65
CA GLY A 190 10.78 -14.25 -7.75
C GLY A 190 10.11 -14.81 -9.01
N VAL A 191 8.79 -14.67 -9.14
CA VAL A 191 8.07 -15.08 -10.36
C VAL A 191 8.16 -13.93 -11.37
N VAL A 192 8.77 -14.22 -12.52
CA VAL A 192 8.80 -13.29 -13.66
C VAL A 192 7.43 -13.37 -14.35
N LEU A 193 6.74 -12.26 -14.43
CA LEU A 193 5.50 -12.14 -15.18
C LEU A 193 5.87 -11.81 -16.63
N ALA A 194 5.51 -12.69 -17.55
CA ALA A 194 5.67 -12.46 -18.98
C ALA A 194 4.69 -11.37 -19.46
#